data_1d03de2e7f1f5dd9f2a813762437b636
#
_entry.id   1d03de2e7f1f5dd9f2a813762437b636
#
_cell.length_a   1.000
_cell.length_b   1.000
_cell.length_c   1.000
_cell.angle_alpha   90.00
_cell.angle_beta   90.00
_cell.angle_gamma   90.00
#
_symmetry.space_group_name_H-M   'P 1'
#
loop_
_entity.id
_entity.type
_entity.pdbx_description
1 polymer ?
#
loop_
_entity_poly.entity_id
_entity_poly.type
_entity_poly.pdbx_seq_one_letter_code
_entity_poly.pdbx_strand_id
1 'polypeptide(L)'
;MLRLLCAAVGLMIAAAPQALAEPVADRAVAAAKDYVKSNNLKEPKLTILLSSLYNNSFPDFAKKWEELTGVKMEIVPLGYTDIPAKIMQEGVAKTGVYDIFNDFPYTAPDAAGAKVIIPLDNYAAKYKPDFSGVADGLKYQQYHDGKLYIMVNDGDHLLLVLRKDLVENPQARAEYHARFNKEVGCPDTVAEWAQQAAFFQTKEGDTRWGIKFEKPLYGALGYRSINFSYRHFPVYMKGLLFDKDMKPRITTPDGIAAIRAFAASVEHMPKDIQGWGTPQIYPFWASGQAYSAMSFPSIVGFGESNPNSVIKGKQITCIMPGNMIDGKLVRRAPQAAGTGYMVSAYSKHPELAYLFVQWFTSPSVSDEAVAHPRGFWDPYRVDQINNPKIVSKFGAEMVKTTLENTKYAASLLMLEGNYEYFKILDNNLADVMNNNITPEGAARRIEAGWNKVTNDVGRENQIKIWRKGVESGIYLDKF
;
A
#
# COMPACT_ATOMS: atom_id res chain seq x y z
N MET A 1 46.16 -65.79 -13.99
CA MET A 1 46.40 -64.46 -13.34
C MET A 1 46.35 -63.40 -14.41
N LEU A 2 45.17 -62.74 -14.51
CA LEU A 2 44.96 -61.73 -15.53
C LEU A 2 44.59 -60.44 -14.74
N ARG A 3 45.45 -59.42 -14.82
CA ARG A 3 45.21 -58.11 -14.23
C ARG A 3 44.44 -57.25 -15.22
N LEU A 4 43.19 -56.83 -14.87
CA LEU A 4 42.44 -55.77 -15.55
C LEU A 4 42.94 -54.41 -15.04
N LEU A 5 43.46 -53.60 -15.98
CA LEU A 5 43.61 -52.16 -15.75
C LEU A 5 42.30 -51.47 -16.08
N CYS A 6 41.66 -50.81 -15.08
CA CYS A 6 40.59 -49.86 -15.33
C CYS A 6 41.21 -48.47 -15.49
N ALA A 7 41.13 -47.91 -16.70
CA ALA A 7 41.45 -46.51 -16.97
C ALA A 7 40.21 -45.66 -16.65
N ALA A 8 40.32 -44.80 -15.64
CA ALA A 8 39.31 -43.79 -15.33
C ALA A 8 39.54 -42.58 -16.22
N VAL A 9 38.62 -42.34 -17.16
CA VAL A 9 38.56 -41.11 -17.95
C VAL A 9 37.79 -40.07 -17.11
N GLY A 10 38.54 -39.16 -16.52
CA GLY A 10 37.94 -38.01 -15.84
C GLY A 10 37.41 -36.98 -16.85
N LEU A 11 36.11 -36.87 -16.98
CA LEU A 11 35.47 -35.78 -17.74
C LEU A 11 35.60 -34.50 -16.91
N MET A 12 36.56 -33.63 -17.24
CA MET A 12 36.57 -32.25 -16.76
C MET A 12 35.45 -31.49 -17.50
N ILE A 13 34.31 -31.32 -16.85
CA ILE A 13 33.32 -30.36 -17.28
C ILE A 13 33.88 -28.97 -16.90
N ALA A 14 34.43 -28.27 -17.88
CA ALA A 14 34.74 -26.85 -17.74
C ALA A 14 33.41 -26.08 -17.56
N ALA A 15 33.14 -25.67 -16.35
CA ALA A 15 32.07 -24.71 -16.09
C ALA A 15 32.43 -23.40 -16.82
N ALA A 16 31.73 -23.10 -17.90
CA ALA A 16 31.80 -21.79 -18.52
C ALA A 16 31.42 -20.74 -17.46
N PRO A 17 32.17 -19.63 -17.32
CA PRO A 17 31.77 -18.58 -16.43
C PRO A 17 30.39 -18.10 -16.87
N GLN A 18 29.37 -18.28 -16.01
CA GLN A 18 28.10 -17.60 -16.18
C GLN A 18 28.43 -16.10 -16.17
N ALA A 19 28.39 -15.49 -17.36
CA ALA A 19 28.39 -14.03 -17.44
C ALA A 19 27.26 -13.56 -16.57
N LEU A 20 27.56 -12.84 -15.47
CA LEU A 20 26.58 -12.23 -14.61
C LEU A 20 25.70 -11.36 -15.51
N ALA A 21 24.43 -11.70 -15.59
CA ALA A 21 23.49 -10.92 -16.41
C ALA A 21 23.56 -9.48 -15.95
N GLU A 22 23.69 -8.55 -16.91
CA GLU A 22 23.72 -7.11 -16.63
C GLU A 22 22.54 -6.71 -15.73
N PRO A 23 22.74 -5.89 -14.68
CA PRO A 23 21.67 -5.47 -13.79
C PRO A 23 20.49 -4.86 -14.55
N VAL A 24 19.26 -5.08 -14.07
CA VAL A 24 18.03 -4.61 -14.74
C VAL A 24 18.05 -3.09 -14.96
N ALA A 25 18.59 -2.34 -13.99
CA ALA A 25 18.76 -0.90 -14.10
C ALA A 25 19.65 -0.50 -15.29
N ASP A 26 20.81 -1.18 -15.43
CA ASP A 26 21.78 -0.85 -16.48
C ASP A 26 21.24 -1.21 -17.87
N ARG A 27 20.51 -2.34 -18.00
CA ARG A 27 19.82 -2.69 -19.25
C ARG A 27 18.77 -1.65 -19.64
N ALA A 28 18.00 -1.13 -18.68
CA ALA A 28 17.01 -0.09 -18.94
C ALA A 28 17.67 1.21 -19.40
N VAL A 29 18.78 1.61 -18.77
CA VAL A 29 19.58 2.78 -19.16
C VAL A 29 20.17 2.61 -20.56
N ALA A 30 20.77 1.47 -20.85
CA ALA A 30 21.34 1.20 -22.18
C ALA A 30 20.26 1.24 -23.27
N ALA A 31 19.11 0.59 -23.02
CA ALA A 31 17.99 0.60 -23.97
C ALA A 31 17.40 2.01 -24.17
N ALA A 32 17.36 2.84 -23.12
CA ALA A 32 16.89 4.23 -23.24
C ALA A 32 17.83 5.07 -24.13
N LYS A 33 19.14 4.94 -23.96
CA LYS A 33 20.15 5.58 -24.84
C LYS A 33 19.99 5.13 -26.29
N ASP A 34 19.81 3.85 -26.51
CA ASP A 34 19.61 3.28 -27.85
C ASP A 34 18.31 3.80 -28.47
N TYR A 35 17.23 3.90 -27.70
CA TYR A 35 15.97 4.48 -28.15
C TYR A 35 16.14 5.94 -28.57
N VAL A 36 16.77 6.76 -27.73
CA VAL A 36 17.05 8.19 -28.03
C VAL A 36 17.83 8.33 -29.32
N LYS A 37 18.90 7.54 -29.47
CA LYS A 37 19.75 7.54 -30.67
C LYS A 37 19.01 7.08 -31.92
N SER A 38 18.27 5.98 -31.84
CA SER A 38 17.58 5.38 -33.00
C SER A 38 16.42 6.24 -33.49
N ASN A 39 15.81 7.04 -32.59
CA ASN A 39 14.73 7.97 -32.94
C ASN A 39 15.22 9.40 -33.20
N ASN A 40 16.55 9.63 -33.19
CA ASN A 40 17.18 10.95 -33.40
C ASN A 40 16.60 12.06 -32.50
N LEU A 41 16.28 11.75 -31.24
CA LEU A 41 15.71 12.73 -30.30
C LEU A 41 16.82 13.68 -29.84
N LYS A 42 16.65 14.98 -30.13
CA LYS A 42 17.64 16.02 -29.80
C LYS A 42 17.55 16.48 -28.35
N GLU A 43 16.33 16.65 -27.85
CA GLU A 43 16.03 17.08 -26.49
C GLU A 43 14.98 16.13 -25.91
N PRO A 44 15.39 14.85 -25.62
CA PRO A 44 14.44 13.86 -25.15
C PRO A 44 13.95 14.22 -23.76
N LYS A 45 12.63 14.17 -23.58
CA LYS A 45 12.00 14.43 -22.28
C LYS A 45 10.81 13.52 -22.06
N LEU A 46 10.52 13.25 -20.81
CA LEU A 46 9.32 12.58 -20.31
C LEU A 46 8.65 13.46 -19.26
N THR A 47 7.34 13.49 -19.24
CA THR A 47 6.56 14.22 -18.23
C THR A 47 5.82 13.22 -17.34
N ILE A 48 5.99 13.34 -16.04
CA ILE A 48 5.33 12.50 -15.04
C ILE A 48 4.32 13.31 -14.21
N LEU A 49 3.08 12.81 -14.13
CA LEU A 49 2.13 13.23 -13.09
C LEU A 49 2.45 12.46 -11.82
N LEU A 50 2.91 13.16 -10.79
CA LEU A 50 3.51 12.57 -9.59
C LEU A 50 2.73 12.96 -8.33
N SER A 51 2.55 12.01 -7.43
CA SER A 51 2.06 12.32 -6.08
C SER A 51 2.99 13.31 -5.36
N SER A 52 2.42 14.38 -4.84
CA SER A 52 3.15 15.41 -4.10
C SER A 52 3.86 14.90 -2.84
N LEU A 53 3.52 13.69 -2.37
CA LEU A 53 4.24 13.02 -1.30
C LEU A 53 5.72 12.79 -1.62
N TYR A 54 6.05 12.64 -2.90
CA TYR A 54 7.43 12.38 -3.35
C TYR A 54 8.21 13.64 -3.77
N ASN A 55 7.64 14.85 -3.63
CA ASN A 55 8.27 16.09 -4.09
C ASN A 55 9.69 16.34 -3.51
N ASN A 56 9.97 15.84 -2.32
CA ASN A 56 11.25 16.05 -1.65
C ASN A 56 12.31 14.99 -1.97
N SER A 57 11.97 13.95 -2.71
CA SER A 57 12.86 12.81 -2.96
C SER A 57 12.95 12.42 -4.44
N PHE A 58 11.85 12.46 -5.18
CA PHE A 58 11.82 12.07 -6.59
C PHE A 58 12.72 12.94 -7.50
N PRO A 59 12.91 14.24 -7.28
CA PRO A 59 13.82 15.05 -8.09
C PRO A 59 15.27 14.52 -8.15
N ASP A 60 15.74 13.87 -7.08
CA ASP A 60 17.09 13.28 -7.04
C ASP A 60 17.19 12.11 -8.04
N PHE A 61 16.13 11.31 -8.19
CA PHE A 61 16.05 10.21 -9.17
C PHE A 61 15.82 10.73 -10.59
N ALA A 62 15.01 11.77 -10.77
CA ALA A 62 14.83 12.44 -12.05
C ALA A 62 16.16 12.95 -12.60
N LYS A 63 16.95 13.62 -11.77
CA LYS A 63 18.30 14.08 -12.11
C LYS A 63 19.24 12.92 -12.43
N LYS A 64 19.23 11.87 -11.62
CA LYS A 64 20.05 10.65 -11.86
C LYS A 64 19.71 10.00 -13.21
N TRP A 65 18.42 9.90 -13.55
CA TRP A 65 17.97 9.38 -14.84
C TRP A 65 18.47 10.25 -16.01
N GLU A 66 18.36 11.59 -15.88
CA GLU A 66 18.84 12.53 -16.90
C GLU A 66 20.37 12.41 -17.08
N GLU A 67 21.14 12.35 -16.00
CA GLU A 67 22.59 12.15 -16.05
C GLU A 67 22.98 10.83 -16.73
N LEU A 68 22.22 9.76 -16.49
CA LEU A 68 22.51 8.44 -17.05
C LEU A 68 22.09 8.31 -18.52
N THR A 69 21.02 8.97 -18.95
CA THR A 69 20.40 8.69 -20.26
C THR A 69 20.35 9.90 -21.20
N GLY A 70 20.54 11.11 -20.68
CA GLY A 70 20.28 12.37 -21.40
C GLY A 70 18.79 12.70 -21.54
N VAL A 71 17.87 11.93 -20.93
CA VAL A 71 16.43 12.15 -20.99
C VAL A 71 15.97 12.96 -19.81
N LYS A 72 15.50 14.18 -20.04
CA LYS A 72 14.96 15.07 -19.02
C LYS A 72 13.65 14.54 -18.46
N MET A 73 13.45 14.62 -17.16
CA MET A 73 12.18 14.30 -16.51
C MET A 73 11.49 15.58 -16.04
N GLU A 74 10.33 15.89 -16.61
CA GLU A 74 9.46 16.97 -16.14
C GLU A 74 8.47 16.42 -15.11
N ILE A 75 8.44 17.04 -13.92
CA ILE A 75 7.61 16.60 -12.79
C ILE A 75 6.42 17.54 -12.66
N VAL A 76 5.21 16.99 -12.72
CA VAL A 76 3.97 17.70 -12.43
C VAL A 76 3.40 17.15 -11.13
N PRO A 77 3.63 17.82 -9.99
CA PRO A 77 3.15 17.32 -8.70
C PRO A 77 1.67 17.62 -8.52
N LEU A 78 0.94 16.66 -7.94
CA LEU A 78 -0.48 16.82 -7.59
C LEU A 78 -0.78 16.09 -6.27
N GLY A 79 -1.78 16.57 -5.52
CA GLY A 79 -2.28 15.86 -4.35
C GLY A 79 -2.74 14.44 -4.73
N TYR A 80 -2.34 13.44 -3.97
CA TYR A 80 -2.64 12.03 -4.29
C TYR A 80 -4.15 11.75 -4.42
N THR A 81 -5.01 12.54 -3.77
CA THR A 81 -6.48 12.44 -3.90
C THR A 81 -7.02 12.93 -5.22
N ASP A 82 -6.27 13.77 -5.93
CA ASP A 82 -6.70 14.43 -7.16
C ASP A 82 -6.15 13.74 -8.43
N ILE A 83 -5.12 12.90 -8.26
CA ILE A 83 -4.47 12.21 -9.37
C ILE A 83 -5.44 11.34 -10.16
N PRO A 84 -6.31 10.49 -9.56
CA PRO A 84 -7.23 9.65 -10.32
C PRO A 84 -8.14 10.45 -11.25
N ALA A 85 -8.70 11.56 -10.74
CA ALA A 85 -9.53 12.45 -11.54
C ALA A 85 -8.74 13.09 -12.69
N LYS A 86 -7.47 13.46 -12.45
CA LYS A 86 -6.59 14.04 -13.47
C LYS A 86 -6.24 13.04 -14.57
N ILE A 87 -5.99 11.78 -14.23
CA ILE A 87 -5.78 10.69 -15.19
C ILE A 87 -7.02 10.55 -16.09
N MET A 88 -8.21 10.50 -15.50
CA MET A 88 -9.45 10.37 -16.28
C MET A 88 -9.73 11.59 -17.16
N GLN A 89 -9.39 12.80 -16.69
CA GLN A 89 -9.46 14.02 -17.52
C GLN A 89 -8.53 13.94 -18.74
N GLU A 90 -7.32 13.41 -18.59
CA GLU A 90 -6.40 13.19 -19.71
C GLU A 90 -6.99 12.19 -20.72
N GLY A 91 -7.72 11.17 -20.25
CA GLY A 91 -8.45 10.23 -21.12
C GLY A 91 -9.50 10.90 -22.01
N VAL A 92 -10.15 11.95 -21.52
CA VAL A 92 -11.12 12.75 -22.28
C VAL A 92 -10.39 13.73 -23.21
N ALA A 93 -9.40 14.46 -22.68
CA ALA A 93 -8.70 15.53 -23.39
C ALA A 93 -7.68 15.01 -24.43
N LYS A 94 -7.06 13.84 -24.17
CA LYS A 94 -6.07 13.16 -25.05
C LYS A 94 -4.92 14.07 -25.45
N THR A 95 -4.43 14.89 -24.54
CA THR A 95 -3.44 15.93 -24.85
C THR A 95 -2.05 15.37 -25.08
N GLY A 96 -1.73 14.22 -24.49
CA GLY A 96 -0.39 13.65 -24.48
C GLY A 96 0.62 14.50 -23.69
N VAL A 97 0.16 15.29 -22.72
CA VAL A 97 1.02 16.09 -21.84
C VAL A 97 1.80 15.18 -20.88
N TYR A 98 1.19 14.07 -20.47
CA TYR A 98 1.83 13.12 -19.54
C TYR A 98 2.27 11.86 -20.28
N ASP A 99 3.49 11.41 -19.98
CA ASP A 99 4.02 10.12 -20.43
C ASP A 99 3.81 9.04 -19.38
N ILE A 100 3.90 9.42 -18.09
CA ILE A 100 3.85 8.52 -16.94
C ILE A 100 2.88 9.07 -15.91
N PHE A 101 2.10 8.17 -15.31
CA PHE A 101 1.26 8.45 -14.15
C PHE A 101 1.79 7.68 -12.95
N ASN A 102 1.94 8.37 -11.81
CA ASN A 102 2.22 7.75 -10.53
C ASN A 102 0.94 7.74 -9.70
N ASP A 103 0.34 6.58 -9.50
CA ASP A 103 -0.89 6.45 -8.73
C ASP A 103 -1.01 5.06 -8.08
N PHE A 104 -2.08 4.85 -7.34
CA PHE A 104 -2.34 3.59 -6.66
C PHE A 104 -2.80 2.50 -7.66
N PRO A 105 -2.38 1.24 -7.48
CA PRO A 105 -2.77 0.16 -8.39
C PRO A 105 -4.28 -0.04 -8.58
N TYR A 106 -5.09 0.23 -7.56
CA TYR A 106 -6.54 0.09 -7.66
C TYR A 106 -7.20 1.12 -8.61
N THR A 107 -6.47 2.16 -9.06
CA THR A 107 -6.95 3.10 -10.09
C THR A 107 -6.71 2.59 -11.50
N ALA A 108 -5.79 1.64 -11.67
CA ALA A 108 -5.45 1.08 -12.98
C ALA A 108 -6.66 0.44 -13.73
N PRO A 109 -7.62 -0.25 -13.09
CA PRO A 109 -8.80 -0.75 -13.78
C PRO A 109 -9.62 0.33 -14.50
N ASP A 110 -9.89 1.46 -13.84
CA ASP A 110 -10.63 2.58 -14.45
C ASP A 110 -9.85 3.22 -15.61
N ALA A 111 -8.53 3.45 -15.40
CA ALA A 111 -7.68 4.02 -16.42
C ALA A 111 -7.48 3.08 -17.63
N ALA A 112 -7.43 1.77 -17.40
CA ALA A 112 -7.32 0.75 -18.44
C ALA A 112 -8.65 0.60 -19.23
N GLY A 113 -9.79 0.54 -18.53
CA GLY A 113 -11.12 0.50 -19.16
C GLY A 113 -11.38 1.73 -20.02
N ALA A 114 -11.00 2.90 -19.55
CA ALA A 114 -11.05 4.15 -20.32
C ALA A 114 -9.95 4.29 -21.39
N LYS A 115 -9.03 3.33 -21.50
CA LYS A 115 -7.90 3.32 -22.46
C LYS A 115 -6.97 4.52 -22.30
N VAL A 116 -6.78 5.01 -21.09
CA VAL A 116 -5.86 6.12 -20.76
C VAL A 116 -4.44 5.61 -20.57
N ILE A 117 -4.29 4.35 -20.17
CA ILE A 117 -3.01 3.68 -19.98
C ILE A 117 -2.90 2.45 -20.89
N ILE A 118 -1.67 2.05 -21.19
CA ILE A 118 -1.40 0.90 -22.05
C ILE A 118 -0.97 -0.32 -21.22
N PRO A 119 -1.25 -1.57 -21.71
CA PRO A 119 -0.64 -2.76 -21.15
C PRO A 119 0.87 -2.78 -21.42
N LEU A 120 1.64 -3.21 -20.43
CA LEU A 120 3.10 -3.19 -20.44
C LEU A 120 3.72 -4.53 -20.84
N ASP A 121 2.91 -5.57 -21.09
CA ASP A 121 3.35 -6.95 -21.33
C ASP A 121 4.40 -7.08 -22.44
N ASN A 122 4.20 -6.39 -23.57
CA ASN A 122 5.14 -6.44 -24.69
C ASN A 122 6.51 -5.85 -24.33
N TYR A 123 6.52 -4.74 -23.58
CA TYR A 123 7.77 -4.15 -23.08
C TYR A 123 8.42 -5.03 -22.02
N ALA A 124 7.62 -5.59 -21.10
CA ALA A 124 8.10 -6.51 -20.08
C ALA A 124 8.73 -7.76 -20.72
N ALA A 125 8.11 -8.31 -21.75
CA ALA A 125 8.68 -9.44 -22.51
C ALA A 125 10.00 -9.07 -23.20
N LYS A 126 10.11 -7.85 -23.75
CA LYS A 126 11.30 -7.35 -24.44
C LYS A 126 12.44 -7.04 -23.46
N TYR A 127 12.16 -6.33 -22.37
CA TYR A 127 13.18 -5.76 -21.48
C TYR A 127 13.39 -6.52 -20.17
N LYS A 128 12.52 -7.51 -19.88
CA LYS A 128 12.63 -8.47 -18.76
C LYS A 128 12.90 -7.78 -17.41
N PRO A 129 11.92 -7.05 -16.85
CA PRO A 129 12.01 -6.50 -15.52
C PRO A 129 12.14 -7.59 -14.47
N ASP A 130 12.63 -7.24 -13.28
CA ASP A 130 12.75 -8.19 -12.17
C ASP A 130 11.65 -7.98 -11.13
N PHE A 131 10.66 -8.84 -11.17
CA PHE A 131 9.59 -8.91 -10.16
C PHE A 131 9.83 -9.97 -9.09
N SER A 132 10.95 -10.71 -9.13
CA SER A 132 11.20 -11.85 -8.24
C SER A 132 11.19 -11.47 -6.75
N GLY A 133 11.78 -10.30 -6.43
CA GLY A 133 11.82 -9.78 -5.06
C GLY A 133 10.56 -9.08 -4.59
N VAL A 134 9.63 -8.71 -5.47
CA VAL A 134 8.38 -8.03 -5.05
C VAL A 134 7.56 -8.97 -4.19
N ALA A 135 7.09 -8.50 -3.01
CA ALA A 135 6.28 -9.29 -2.10
C ALA A 135 4.99 -9.79 -2.79
N ASP A 136 4.58 -11.04 -2.51
CA ASP A 136 3.50 -11.71 -3.25
C ASP A 136 2.18 -10.93 -3.23
N GLY A 137 1.78 -10.37 -2.09
CA GLY A 137 0.57 -9.55 -2.00
C GLY A 137 0.60 -8.29 -2.87
N LEU A 138 1.79 -7.83 -3.29
CA LEU A 138 1.98 -6.66 -4.14
C LEU A 138 2.07 -7.03 -5.63
N LYS A 139 2.58 -8.22 -5.94
CA LYS A 139 2.70 -8.67 -7.34
C LYS A 139 1.37 -8.66 -8.08
N TYR A 140 0.31 -9.15 -7.44
CA TYR A 140 -1.01 -9.27 -8.07
C TYR A 140 -1.62 -7.93 -8.45
N GLN A 141 -1.28 -6.87 -7.73
CA GLN A 141 -1.82 -5.53 -7.94
C GLN A 141 -1.27 -4.83 -9.19
N GLN A 142 -0.24 -5.40 -9.80
CA GLN A 142 0.31 -4.90 -11.05
C GLN A 142 -0.55 -5.26 -12.27
N TYR A 143 -1.53 -6.16 -12.09
CA TYR A 143 -2.29 -6.75 -13.19
C TYR A 143 -3.78 -6.41 -13.12
N HIS A 144 -4.35 -6.09 -14.27
CA HIS A 144 -5.80 -6.00 -14.47
C HIS A 144 -6.20 -6.89 -15.64
N ASP A 145 -7.22 -7.75 -15.44
CA ASP A 145 -7.67 -8.80 -16.38
C ASP A 145 -6.51 -9.62 -16.98
N GLY A 146 -5.47 -9.86 -16.18
CA GLY A 146 -4.30 -10.69 -16.54
C GLY A 146 -3.25 -9.98 -17.38
N LYS A 147 -3.35 -8.67 -17.59
CA LYS A 147 -2.37 -7.83 -18.26
C LYS A 147 -1.65 -6.94 -17.26
N LEU A 148 -0.36 -6.73 -17.47
CA LEU A 148 0.46 -5.82 -16.67
C LEU A 148 0.13 -4.36 -17.07
N TYR A 149 -0.32 -3.54 -16.15
CA TYR A 149 -0.60 -2.12 -16.39
C TYR A 149 0.21 -1.16 -15.53
N ILE A 150 0.63 -1.62 -14.35
CA ILE A 150 1.34 -0.79 -13.39
C ILE A 150 2.53 -1.55 -12.83
N MET A 151 3.63 -0.87 -12.60
CA MET A 151 4.78 -1.42 -11.89
C MET A 151 4.86 -0.75 -10.52
N VAL A 152 4.62 -1.52 -9.46
CA VAL A 152 4.64 -1.01 -8.08
C VAL A 152 6.03 -0.53 -7.70
N ASN A 153 6.07 0.56 -6.96
CA ASN A 153 7.30 1.19 -6.47
C ASN A 153 7.29 1.47 -4.97
N ASP A 154 6.22 1.08 -4.28
CA ASP A 154 5.99 1.43 -2.88
C ASP A 154 5.22 0.32 -2.17
N GLY A 155 5.55 0.06 -0.91
CA GLY A 155 5.09 -1.06 -0.11
C GLY A 155 3.95 -0.74 0.85
N ASP A 156 3.23 0.35 0.64
CA ASP A 156 2.11 0.73 1.50
C ASP A 156 1.12 -0.42 1.71
N HIS A 157 0.92 -0.77 2.96
CA HIS A 157 -0.17 -1.62 3.44
C HIS A 157 -0.40 -1.28 4.90
N LEU A 158 -1.61 -1.51 5.39
CA LEU A 158 -1.90 -1.18 6.77
C LEU A 158 -1.16 -2.12 7.73
N LEU A 159 -0.55 -1.53 8.75
CA LEU A 159 -0.04 -2.21 9.93
C LEU A 159 -0.48 -1.47 11.20
N LEU A 160 -0.28 -2.09 12.35
CA LEU A 160 -0.57 -1.47 13.63
C LEU A 160 0.74 -1.08 14.32
N VAL A 161 0.81 0.16 14.80
CA VAL A 161 1.93 0.64 15.62
C VAL A 161 1.41 0.98 17.02
N LEU A 162 2.15 0.56 18.03
CA LEU A 162 1.85 0.81 19.44
C LEU A 162 2.95 1.64 20.10
N ARG A 163 2.61 2.36 21.16
CA ARG A 163 3.55 3.03 22.06
C ARG A 163 4.24 2.02 22.97
N LYS A 164 5.50 1.72 22.68
CA LYS A 164 6.33 0.77 23.41
C LYS A 164 6.43 1.12 24.90
N ASP A 165 6.67 2.36 25.21
CA ASP A 165 6.82 2.84 26.58
C ASP A 165 5.55 2.69 27.42
N LEU A 166 4.37 2.69 26.79
CA LEU A 166 3.10 2.41 27.47
C LEU A 166 2.85 0.90 27.61
N VAL A 167 3.11 0.13 26.56
CA VAL A 167 2.98 -1.35 26.57
C VAL A 167 3.94 -2.00 27.59
N GLU A 168 5.17 -1.47 27.71
CA GLU A 168 6.18 -1.99 28.63
C GLU A 168 6.09 -1.39 30.04
N ASN A 169 5.20 -0.44 30.30
CA ASN A 169 5.03 0.17 31.61
C ASN A 169 4.52 -0.88 32.63
N PRO A 170 5.26 -1.14 33.73
CA PRO A 170 4.89 -2.21 34.65
C PRO A 170 3.54 -2.02 35.34
N GLN A 171 3.15 -0.77 35.64
CA GLN A 171 1.86 -0.45 36.26
C GLN A 171 0.71 -0.63 35.30
N ALA A 172 0.90 -0.19 34.04
CA ALA A 172 -0.10 -0.40 33.01
C ALA A 172 -0.32 -1.89 32.72
N ARG A 173 0.76 -2.68 32.64
CA ARG A 173 0.68 -4.13 32.44
C ARG A 173 -0.07 -4.80 33.60
N ALA A 174 0.28 -4.48 34.84
CA ALA A 174 -0.37 -5.05 35.99
C ALA A 174 -1.87 -4.70 36.04
N GLU A 175 -2.23 -3.44 35.81
CA GLU A 175 -3.63 -2.99 35.75
C GLU A 175 -4.41 -3.68 34.62
N TYR A 176 -3.80 -3.77 33.42
CA TYR A 176 -4.44 -4.43 32.27
C TYR A 176 -4.67 -5.92 32.54
N HIS A 177 -3.67 -6.62 33.07
CA HIS A 177 -3.78 -8.02 33.43
C HIS A 177 -4.86 -8.24 34.50
N ALA A 178 -4.86 -7.44 35.56
CA ALA A 178 -5.86 -7.53 36.63
C ALA A 178 -7.30 -7.30 36.10
N ARG A 179 -7.47 -6.42 35.13
CA ARG A 179 -8.77 -6.07 34.58
C ARG A 179 -9.30 -7.05 33.54
N PHE A 180 -8.42 -7.60 32.70
CA PHE A 180 -8.83 -8.36 31.53
C PHE A 180 -8.30 -9.80 31.51
N ASN A 181 -7.49 -10.18 32.50
CA ASN A 181 -6.79 -11.47 32.55
C ASN A 181 -6.01 -11.79 31.26
N LYS A 182 -5.38 -10.74 30.69
CA LYS A 182 -4.60 -10.79 29.44
C LYS A 182 -3.34 -9.93 29.57
N GLU A 183 -2.30 -10.29 28.83
CA GLU A 183 -1.14 -9.41 28.64
C GLU A 183 -1.43 -8.33 27.59
N VAL A 184 -0.88 -7.13 27.81
CA VAL A 184 -0.91 -6.06 26.82
C VAL A 184 0.23 -6.22 25.83
N GLY A 185 -0.03 -6.00 24.55
CA GLY A 185 0.95 -6.13 23.47
C GLY A 185 0.29 -6.05 22.11
N CYS A 186 0.91 -6.62 21.07
CA CYS A 186 0.30 -6.71 19.76
C CYS A 186 -1.02 -7.49 19.82
N PRO A 187 -2.17 -6.87 19.53
CA PRO A 187 -3.45 -7.54 19.62
C PRO A 187 -3.64 -8.52 18.45
N ASP A 188 -4.23 -9.67 18.74
CA ASP A 188 -4.59 -10.63 17.70
C ASP A 188 -5.84 -10.21 16.93
N THR A 189 -6.79 -9.60 17.59
CA THR A 189 -8.09 -9.23 17.00
C THR A 189 -8.36 -7.72 17.05
N VAL A 190 -9.21 -7.26 16.13
CA VAL A 190 -9.73 -5.88 16.14
C VAL A 190 -10.45 -5.57 17.46
N ALA A 191 -11.12 -6.57 18.06
CA ALA A 191 -11.77 -6.39 19.34
C ALA A 191 -10.76 -6.18 20.49
N GLU A 192 -9.64 -6.91 20.49
CA GLU A 192 -8.56 -6.70 21.45
C GLU A 192 -7.88 -5.35 21.25
N TRP A 193 -7.65 -4.94 20.01
CA TRP A 193 -7.15 -3.59 19.73
C TRP A 193 -8.08 -2.50 20.29
N ALA A 194 -9.38 -2.62 20.06
CA ALA A 194 -10.36 -1.67 20.58
C ALA A 194 -10.37 -1.67 22.13
N GLN A 195 -10.24 -2.84 22.77
CA GLN A 195 -10.13 -2.96 24.23
C GLN A 195 -8.87 -2.23 24.75
N GLN A 196 -7.72 -2.43 24.10
CA GLN A 196 -6.49 -1.72 24.46
C GLN A 196 -6.60 -0.21 24.21
N ALA A 197 -7.19 0.20 23.10
CA ALA A 197 -7.44 1.61 22.81
C ALA A 197 -8.27 2.29 23.91
N ALA A 198 -9.36 1.67 24.33
CA ALA A 198 -10.19 2.16 25.44
C ALA A 198 -9.42 2.21 26.78
N PHE A 199 -8.58 1.21 27.04
CA PHE A 199 -7.80 1.14 28.29
C PHE A 199 -6.75 2.25 28.38
N PHE A 200 -6.01 2.52 27.29
CA PHE A 200 -4.93 3.52 27.31
C PHE A 200 -5.41 4.97 27.12
N GLN A 201 -6.66 5.18 26.78
CA GLN A 201 -7.19 6.54 26.64
C GLN A 201 -7.19 7.28 27.97
N THR A 202 -6.63 8.53 28.00
CA THR A 202 -6.59 9.38 29.19
C THR A 202 -7.03 10.80 28.82
N LYS A 203 -7.38 11.58 29.86
CA LYS A 203 -7.69 13.00 29.73
C LYS A 203 -6.48 13.84 30.10
N GLU A 204 -6.47 15.10 29.67
CA GLU A 204 -5.52 16.10 30.17
C GLU A 204 -5.63 16.19 31.69
N GLY A 205 -4.48 16.24 32.36
CA GLY A 205 -4.36 16.30 33.82
C GLY A 205 -4.41 14.94 34.53
N ASP A 206 -4.80 13.86 33.85
CA ASP A 206 -4.79 12.52 34.46
C ASP A 206 -3.38 12.11 34.88
N THR A 207 -3.30 11.39 36.00
CA THR A 207 -2.08 10.67 36.39
C THR A 207 -2.36 9.18 36.44
N ARG A 208 -1.77 8.43 35.52
CA ARG A 208 -1.92 6.97 35.42
C ARG A 208 -0.56 6.34 35.17
N TRP A 209 -0.34 5.20 35.72
CA TRP A 209 0.89 4.38 35.53
C TRP A 209 2.19 5.16 35.84
N GLY A 210 2.15 6.07 36.83
CA GLY A 210 3.26 6.95 37.19
C GLY A 210 3.53 8.08 36.18
N ILE A 211 2.65 8.26 35.18
CA ILE A 211 2.77 9.28 34.13
C ILE A 211 1.68 10.35 34.35
N LYS A 212 2.10 11.62 34.41
CA LYS A 212 1.16 12.75 34.33
C LYS A 212 0.95 13.13 32.88
N PHE A 213 -0.28 13.12 32.42
CA PHE A 213 -0.65 13.45 31.04
C PHE A 213 -1.00 14.94 30.93
N GLU A 214 -0.04 15.75 30.47
CA GLU A 214 -0.24 17.20 30.25
C GLU A 214 -1.15 17.51 29.04
N LYS A 215 -1.45 16.50 28.22
CA LYS A 215 -2.37 16.51 27.09
C LYS A 215 -3.13 15.20 27.07
N PRO A 216 -4.33 15.13 26.47
CA PRO A 216 -5.04 13.88 26.36
C PRO A 216 -4.24 12.87 25.54
N LEU A 217 -4.25 11.61 25.97
CA LEU A 217 -3.77 10.47 25.20
C LEU A 217 -4.98 9.79 24.56
N TYR A 218 -5.03 9.78 23.25
CA TYR A 218 -6.06 9.06 22.49
C TYR A 218 -5.68 7.59 22.36
N GLY A 219 -6.67 6.71 22.45
CA GLY A 219 -6.42 5.26 22.35
C GLY A 219 -6.00 4.80 20.97
N ALA A 220 -6.44 5.51 19.94
CA ALA A 220 -6.22 5.11 18.55
C ALA A 220 -6.02 6.29 17.61
N LEU A 221 -5.30 6.03 16.53
CA LEU A 221 -5.30 6.80 15.29
C LEU A 221 -5.62 5.88 14.10
N GLY A 222 -6.23 6.44 13.08
CA GLY A 222 -6.51 5.75 11.82
C GLY A 222 -7.25 6.68 10.88
N TYR A 223 -7.22 6.40 9.60
CA TYR A 223 -7.85 7.25 8.61
C TYR A 223 -9.37 7.08 8.61
N ARG A 224 -10.11 8.17 8.87
CA ARG A 224 -11.56 8.23 8.92
C ARG A 224 -12.14 9.32 8.03
N SER A 225 -11.29 9.95 7.20
CA SER A 225 -11.72 10.98 6.24
C SER A 225 -12.34 10.35 4.99
N ILE A 226 -13.19 11.12 4.34
CA ILE A 226 -13.68 10.83 2.98
C ILE A 226 -12.48 10.68 2.05
N ASN A 227 -12.52 9.71 1.14
CA ASN A 227 -11.46 9.25 0.24
C ASN A 227 -10.34 8.42 0.90
N PHE A 228 -10.49 8.05 2.18
CA PHE A 228 -9.54 7.19 2.87
C PHE A 228 -10.16 6.07 3.70
N SER A 229 -11.39 6.22 4.19
CA SER A 229 -12.06 5.24 5.05
C SER A 229 -12.18 3.86 4.39
N TYR A 230 -12.40 3.81 3.07
CA TYR A 230 -12.48 2.57 2.30
C TYR A 230 -11.23 1.69 2.40
N ARG A 231 -10.06 2.27 2.69
CA ARG A 231 -8.80 1.54 2.85
C ARG A 231 -8.73 0.80 4.19
N HIS A 232 -9.38 1.34 5.22
CA HIS A 232 -9.40 0.79 6.58
C HIS A 232 -10.60 -0.12 6.83
N PHE A 233 -11.71 0.13 6.16
CA PHE A 233 -12.96 -0.60 6.36
C PHE A 233 -12.82 -2.13 6.20
N PRO A 234 -12.05 -2.66 5.21
CA PRO A 234 -11.92 -4.10 5.03
C PRO A 234 -11.34 -4.86 6.23
N VAL A 235 -10.61 -4.18 7.14
CA VAL A 235 -10.13 -4.78 8.41
C VAL A 235 -11.29 -5.28 9.27
N TYR A 236 -12.43 -4.61 9.20
CA TYR A 236 -13.61 -4.90 10.01
C TYR A 236 -14.55 -5.93 9.37
N MET A 237 -14.41 -6.14 8.05
CA MET A 237 -15.24 -7.10 7.33
C MET A 237 -14.84 -8.55 7.64
N LYS A 238 -15.84 -9.41 7.74
CA LYS A 238 -15.65 -10.86 7.80
C LYS A 238 -15.90 -11.45 6.41
N GLY A 239 -14.87 -11.49 5.57
CA GLY A 239 -14.90 -12.01 4.21
C GLY A 239 -14.97 -10.96 3.12
N LEU A 240 -15.26 -11.39 1.91
CA LEU A 240 -15.33 -10.59 0.70
C LEU A 240 -16.45 -9.55 0.75
N LEU A 241 -16.28 -8.43 0.05
CA LEU A 241 -17.29 -7.37 -0.07
C LEU A 241 -18.49 -7.78 -0.93
N PHE A 242 -18.27 -8.69 -1.87
CA PHE A 242 -19.28 -9.23 -2.77
C PHE A 242 -19.27 -10.75 -2.76
N ASP A 243 -20.40 -11.36 -3.07
CA ASP A 243 -20.46 -12.78 -3.37
C ASP A 243 -19.95 -13.09 -4.80
N LYS A 244 -19.99 -14.36 -5.20
CA LYS A 244 -19.53 -14.81 -6.53
C LYS A 244 -20.26 -14.17 -7.71
N ASP A 245 -21.45 -13.63 -7.50
CA ASP A 245 -22.31 -13.03 -8.52
C ASP A 245 -22.35 -11.49 -8.40
N MET A 246 -21.33 -10.92 -7.68
CA MET A 246 -21.21 -9.49 -7.43
C MET A 246 -22.41 -8.90 -6.68
N LYS A 247 -23.10 -9.71 -5.86
CA LYS A 247 -24.08 -9.18 -4.91
C LYS A 247 -23.33 -8.64 -3.69
N PRO A 248 -23.57 -7.38 -3.28
CA PRO A 248 -22.93 -6.81 -2.11
C PRO A 248 -23.27 -7.58 -0.82
N ARG A 249 -22.25 -7.86 0.01
CA ARG A 249 -22.42 -8.52 1.31
C ARG A 249 -22.53 -7.53 2.47
N ILE A 250 -22.57 -6.26 2.17
CA ILE A 250 -22.58 -5.18 3.18
C ILE A 250 -23.88 -5.17 4.03
N THR A 251 -24.97 -5.72 3.51
CA THR A 251 -26.27 -5.83 4.22
C THR A 251 -26.42 -7.12 5.04
N THR A 252 -25.41 -8.00 5.00
CA THR A 252 -25.39 -9.17 5.90
C THR A 252 -25.16 -8.72 7.36
N PRO A 253 -25.51 -9.56 8.36
CA PRO A 253 -25.22 -9.25 9.75
C PRO A 253 -23.74 -8.86 10.00
N ASP A 254 -22.79 -9.54 9.35
CA ASP A 254 -21.36 -9.25 9.44
C ASP A 254 -20.99 -7.91 8.79
N GLY A 255 -21.60 -7.56 7.65
CA GLY A 255 -21.40 -6.28 6.98
C GLY A 255 -21.90 -5.09 7.83
N ILE A 256 -23.09 -5.23 8.41
CA ILE A 256 -23.67 -4.21 9.31
C ILE A 256 -22.81 -4.10 10.59
N ALA A 257 -22.36 -5.22 11.15
CA ALA A 257 -21.46 -5.23 12.31
C ALA A 257 -20.12 -4.55 12.00
N ALA A 258 -19.58 -4.73 10.79
CA ALA A 258 -18.37 -4.05 10.34
C ALA A 258 -18.56 -2.53 10.26
N ILE A 259 -19.65 -2.06 9.68
CA ILE A 259 -20.00 -0.62 9.64
C ILE A 259 -20.07 -0.05 11.06
N ARG A 260 -20.78 -0.75 11.96
CA ARG A 260 -20.93 -0.33 13.36
C ARG A 260 -19.59 -0.26 14.08
N ALA A 261 -18.75 -1.28 13.97
CA ALA A 261 -17.45 -1.33 14.62
C ALA A 261 -16.49 -0.28 14.05
N PHE A 262 -16.51 -0.06 12.74
CA PHE A 262 -15.73 0.99 12.10
C PHE A 262 -16.11 2.38 12.63
N ALA A 263 -17.41 2.70 12.65
CA ALA A 263 -17.90 3.98 13.15
C ALA A 263 -17.61 4.17 14.65
N ALA A 264 -17.82 3.14 15.48
CA ALA A 264 -17.53 3.21 16.91
C ALA A 264 -16.06 3.47 17.23
N SER A 265 -15.12 3.09 16.35
CA SER A 265 -13.69 3.28 16.58
C SER A 265 -13.26 4.75 16.72
N VAL A 266 -14.04 5.70 16.23
CA VAL A 266 -13.77 7.16 16.36
C VAL A 266 -13.84 7.64 17.81
N GLU A 267 -14.51 6.91 18.70
CA GLU A 267 -14.61 7.23 20.12
C GLU A 267 -13.24 7.29 20.81
N HIS A 268 -12.26 6.58 20.26
CA HIS A 268 -10.90 6.52 20.78
C HIS A 268 -9.92 7.42 20.02
N MET A 269 -10.42 8.24 19.10
CA MET A 269 -9.61 9.09 18.21
C MET A 269 -9.84 10.58 18.48
N PRO A 270 -8.95 11.47 18.01
CA PRO A 270 -9.20 12.91 18.04
C PRO A 270 -10.52 13.28 17.36
N LYS A 271 -11.22 14.28 17.90
CA LYS A 271 -12.55 14.68 17.40
C LYS A 271 -12.55 15.06 15.92
N ASP A 272 -11.45 15.66 15.44
CA ASP A 272 -11.31 16.14 14.07
C ASP A 272 -10.78 15.08 13.11
N ILE A 273 -10.67 13.81 13.54
CA ILE A 273 -10.05 12.72 12.78
C ILE A 273 -10.65 12.54 11.39
N GLN A 274 -11.91 12.89 11.18
CA GLN A 274 -12.58 12.81 9.88
C GLN A 274 -12.05 13.82 8.85
N GLY A 275 -11.33 14.86 9.29
CA GLY A 275 -10.64 15.83 8.43
C GLY A 275 -9.15 15.51 8.22
N TRP A 276 -8.63 14.43 8.84
CA TRP A 276 -7.19 14.16 8.88
C TRP A 276 -6.74 13.20 7.79
N GLY A 277 -5.64 13.57 7.15
CA GLY A 277 -4.84 12.71 6.29
C GLY A 277 -3.44 12.49 6.88
N THR A 278 -2.54 11.94 6.08
CA THR A 278 -1.14 11.72 6.46
C THR A 278 -0.46 12.98 7.04
N PRO A 279 -0.65 14.21 6.48
CA PRO A 279 -0.02 15.41 7.01
C PRO A 279 -0.41 15.76 8.45
N GLN A 280 -1.57 15.32 8.94
CA GLN A 280 -2.02 15.54 10.32
C GLN A 280 -1.70 14.34 11.22
N ILE A 281 -1.93 13.12 10.73
CA ILE A 281 -1.76 11.88 11.51
C ILE A 281 -0.30 11.67 11.92
N TYR A 282 0.66 11.87 11.01
CA TYR A 282 2.07 11.58 11.31
C TYR A 282 2.68 12.52 12.36
N PRO A 283 2.54 13.86 12.27
CA PRO A 283 2.98 14.74 13.34
C PRO A 283 2.26 14.50 14.67
N PHE A 284 0.98 14.16 14.63
CA PHE A 284 0.23 13.85 15.85
C PHE A 284 0.73 12.55 16.51
N TRP A 285 1.03 11.51 15.74
CA TRP A 285 1.70 10.30 16.24
C TRP A 285 3.05 10.63 16.87
N ALA A 286 3.89 11.38 16.17
CA ALA A 286 5.20 11.80 16.65
C ALA A 286 5.15 12.66 17.92
N SER A 287 4.04 13.38 18.16
CA SER A 287 3.82 14.15 19.40
C SER A 287 3.53 13.29 20.62
N GLY A 288 3.33 11.97 20.46
CA GLY A 288 3.10 11.02 21.54
C GLY A 288 1.69 11.05 22.14
N GLN A 289 0.73 11.73 21.50
CA GLN A 289 -0.63 11.89 22.01
C GLN A 289 -1.59 10.75 21.60
N ALA A 290 -1.07 9.63 21.08
CA ALA A 290 -1.84 8.44 20.78
C ALA A 290 -1.12 7.18 21.29
N TYR A 291 -1.91 6.19 21.76
CA TYR A 291 -1.43 4.87 22.16
C TYR A 291 -1.12 4.00 20.95
N SER A 292 -2.00 4.00 19.98
CA SER A 292 -1.87 3.16 18.78
C SER A 292 -2.19 3.92 17.50
N ALA A 293 -1.59 3.48 16.40
CA ALA A 293 -1.89 3.99 15.07
C ALA A 293 -2.04 2.82 14.09
N MET A 294 -3.19 2.72 13.44
CA MET A 294 -3.40 1.86 12.28
C MET A 294 -3.06 2.69 11.04
N SER A 295 -1.90 2.46 10.45
CA SER A 295 -1.34 3.32 9.41
C SER A 295 -0.39 2.56 8.48
N PHE A 296 0.31 3.28 7.61
CA PHE A 296 1.33 2.76 6.70
C PHE A 296 2.69 2.66 7.39
N PRO A 297 3.62 1.82 6.89
CA PRO A 297 4.94 1.64 7.48
C PRO A 297 5.75 2.93 7.66
N SER A 298 5.61 3.88 6.74
CA SER A 298 6.29 5.18 6.78
C SER A 298 5.99 6.03 8.03
N ILE A 299 4.90 5.77 8.76
CA ILE A 299 4.63 6.46 10.04
C ILE A 299 5.72 6.16 11.10
N VAL A 300 6.28 4.96 11.08
CA VAL A 300 7.36 4.56 11.99
C VAL A 300 8.64 5.32 11.65
N GLY A 301 9.02 5.33 10.37
CA GLY A 301 10.17 6.10 9.90
C GLY A 301 10.03 7.59 10.20
N PHE A 302 8.84 8.15 10.07
CA PHE A 302 8.55 9.54 10.45
C PHE A 302 8.71 9.76 11.96
N GLY A 303 8.20 8.85 12.79
CA GLY A 303 8.36 8.90 14.25
C GLY A 303 9.82 8.84 14.69
N GLU A 304 10.68 8.10 13.98
CA GLU A 304 12.12 8.01 14.27
C GLU A 304 12.92 9.20 13.76
N SER A 305 12.60 9.74 12.58
CA SER A 305 13.40 10.77 11.90
C SER A 305 12.99 12.21 12.22
N ASN A 306 11.73 12.46 12.62
CA ASN A 306 11.26 13.80 12.91
C ASN A 306 12.00 14.40 14.12
N PRO A 307 12.67 15.57 14.00
CA PRO A 307 13.42 16.19 15.10
C PRO A 307 12.55 16.49 16.34
N ASN A 308 11.27 16.77 16.15
CA ASN A 308 10.31 17.08 17.23
C ASN A 308 9.58 15.84 17.79
N SER A 309 9.96 14.62 17.35
CA SER A 309 9.33 13.40 17.83
C SER A 309 9.74 13.10 19.27
N VAL A 310 8.73 12.86 20.12
CA VAL A 310 8.92 12.42 21.53
C VAL A 310 8.87 10.90 21.67
N ILE A 311 8.63 10.19 20.55
CA ILE A 311 8.44 8.72 20.53
C ILE A 311 9.59 7.96 19.85
N LYS A 312 10.73 8.61 19.62
CA LYS A 312 11.94 7.94 19.07
C LYS A 312 12.33 6.75 19.94
N GLY A 313 12.49 5.56 19.32
CA GLY A 313 12.80 4.33 20.01
C GLY A 313 11.66 3.77 20.90
N LYS A 314 10.46 4.38 20.84
CA LYS A 314 9.30 4.02 21.66
C LYS A 314 8.13 3.47 20.82
N GLN A 315 8.44 2.81 19.72
CA GLN A 315 7.45 2.24 18.81
C GLN A 315 7.56 0.71 18.77
N ILE A 316 6.44 0.03 18.73
CA ILE A 316 6.32 -1.42 18.43
C ILE A 316 5.47 -1.53 17.18
N THR A 317 5.98 -2.25 16.19
CA THR A 317 5.20 -2.62 14.99
C THR A 317 4.56 -3.99 15.17
N CYS A 318 3.28 -4.06 14.86
CA CYS A 318 2.48 -5.27 14.97
C CYS A 318 1.90 -5.63 13.59
N ILE A 319 1.78 -6.91 13.32
CA ILE A 319 0.95 -7.42 12.23
C ILE A 319 -0.49 -6.93 12.44
N MET A 320 -1.20 -6.64 11.36
CA MET A 320 -2.59 -6.20 11.45
C MET A 320 -3.43 -7.17 12.27
N PRO A 321 -4.23 -6.67 13.23
CA PRO A 321 -5.19 -7.50 13.93
C PRO A 321 -6.24 -8.05 12.97
N GLY A 322 -6.74 -9.25 13.27
CA GLY A 322 -7.76 -9.93 12.47
C GLY A 322 -9.12 -10.00 13.15
N ASN A 323 -9.96 -10.87 12.63
CA ASN A 323 -11.25 -11.22 13.20
C ASN A 323 -11.35 -12.74 13.42
N MET A 324 -12.09 -13.14 14.45
CA MET A 324 -12.47 -14.54 14.62
C MET A 324 -13.61 -14.86 13.63
N ILE A 325 -13.37 -15.81 12.74
CA ILE A 325 -14.33 -16.30 11.74
C ILE A 325 -14.38 -17.82 11.90
N ASP A 326 -15.53 -18.36 12.24
CA ASP A 326 -15.72 -19.80 12.47
C ASP A 326 -14.67 -20.44 13.41
N GLY A 327 -14.35 -19.71 14.49
CA GLY A 327 -13.37 -20.13 15.49
C GLY A 327 -11.90 -20.02 15.06
N LYS A 328 -11.62 -19.49 13.88
CA LYS A 328 -10.26 -19.28 13.36
C LYS A 328 -9.92 -17.78 13.30
N LEU A 329 -8.68 -17.44 13.65
CA LEU A 329 -8.18 -16.08 13.47
C LEU A 329 -7.84 -15.85 11.99
N VAL A 330 -8.56 -14.93 11.37
CA VAL A 330 -8.34 -14.49 9.98
C VAL A 330 -7.85 -13.05 9.99
N ARG A 331 -6.61 -12.85 9.56
CA ARG A 331 -5.99 -11.52 9.42
C ARG A 331 -6.12 -11.02 7.99
N ARG A 332 -6.37 -9.72 7.85
CA ARG A 332 -6.29 -9.01 6.58
C ARG A 332 -5.56 -7.70 6.82
N ALA A 333 -4.46 -7.50 6.13
CA ALA A 333 -3.82 -6.21 6.02
C ALA A 333 -4.33 -5.58 4.72
N PRO A 334 -5.33 -4.68 4.78
CA PRO A 334 -5.80 -4.03 3.59
C PRO A 334 -4.65 -3.26 2.99
N GLN A 335 -4.48 -3.47 1.71
CA GLN A 335 -3.48 -2.80 0.99
C GLN A 335 -4.08 -1.51 0.46
N ALA A 336 -3.58 -0.39 0.95
CA ALA A 336 -3.69 0.85 0.22
C ALA A 336 -3.01 0.71 -1.15
N ALA A 337 -2.25 -0.41 -1.33
CA ALA A 337 -1.28 -0.63 -2.35
C ALA A 337 -0.40 0.60 -2.47
N GLY A 338 0.85 0.53 -2.17
CA GLY A 338 1.78 1.61 -2.47
C GLY A 338 1.58 2.09 -3.90
N THR A 339 2.10 3.21 -4.22
CA THR A 339 1.98 3.71 -5.58
C THR A 339 2.74 2.81 -6.56
N GLY A 340 2.46 3.01 -7.82
CA GLY A 340 3.17 2.42 -8.96
C GLY A 340 3.20 3.39 -10.13
N TYR A 341 3.86 2.99 -11.20
CA TYR A 341 3.94 3.76 -12.43
C TYR A 341 3.17 3.09 -13.55
N MET A 342 2.35 3.88 -14.24
CA MET A 342 1.59 3.52 -15.42
C MET A 342 2.06 4.36 -16.61
N VAL A 343 2.02 3.80 -17.82
CA VAL A 343 2.40 4.51 -19.05
C VAL A 343 1.14 5.00 -19.76
N SER A 344 1.13 6.28 -20.11
CA SER A 344 0.03 6.94 -20.82
C SER A 344 -0.14 6.36 -22.23
N ALA A 345 -1.40 6.12 -22.62
CA ALA A 345 -1.75 5.74 -23.99
C ALA A 345 -1.51 6.88 -25.00
N TYR A 346 -1.35 8.09 -24.51
CA TYR A 346 -1.15 9.30 -25.33
C TYR A 346 0.30 9.78 -25.33
N SER A 347 1.20 9.06 -24.67
CA SER A 347 2.64 9.34 -24.74
C SER A 347 3.16 9.23 -26.15
N LYS A 348 4.01 10.17 -26.55
CA LYS A 348 4.72 10.12 -27.84
C LYS A 348 5.89 9.13 -27.82
N HIS A 349 6.35 8.77 -26.63
CA HIS A 349 7.49 7.88 -26.39
C HIS A 349 7.18 6.80 -25.34
N PRO A 350 6.13 5.97 -25.54
CA PRO A 350 5.67 5.01 -24.52
C PRO A 350 6.74 3.98 -24.14
N GLU A 351 7.59 3.60 -25.08
CA GLU A 351 8.71 2.69 -24.82
C GLU A 351 9.77 3.34 -23.92
N LEU A 352 10.10 4.61 -24.15
CA LEU A 352 11.03 5.36 -23.31
C LEU A 352 10.45 5.58 -21.90
N ALA A 353 9.15 5.87 -21.82
CA ALA A 353 8.43 5.96 -20.55
C ALA A 353 8.48 4.64 -19.78
N TYR A 354 8.24 3.50 -20.45
CA TYR A 354 8.39 2.18 -19.84
C TYR A 354 9.82 1.91 -19.33
N LEU A 355 10.85 2.31 -20.07
CA LEU A 355 12.25 2.10 -19.67
C LEU A 355 12.60 2.88 -18.41
N PHE A 356 12.08 4.11 -18.25
CA PHE A 356 12.18 4.83 -16.98
C PHE A 356 11.50 4.07 -15.85
N VAL A 357 10.28 3.59 -16.07
CA VAL A 357 9.52 2.82 -15.06
C VAL A 357 10.29 1.56 -14.65
N GLN A 358 10.82 0.81 -15.62
CA GLN A 358 11.65 -0.38 -15.33
C GLN A 358 12.93 -0.03 -14.58
N TRP A 359 13.60 1.06 -14.92
CA TRP A 359 14.78 1.52 -14.22
C TRP A 359 14.47 1.85 -12.75
N PHE A 360 13.42 2.64 -12.52
CA PHE A 360 13.07 3.08 -11.18
C PHE A 360 12.65 1.90 -10.28
N THR A 361 11.90 0.94 -10.83
CA THR A 361 11.42 -0.24 -10.09
C THR A 361 12.40 -1.41 -10.07
N SER A 362 13.61 -1.24 -10.65
CA SER A 362 14.68 -2.25 -10.57
C SER A 362 15.15 -2.44 -9.12
N PRO A 363 15.69 -3.61 -8.75
CA PRO A 363 16.10 -3.88 -7.37
C PRO A 363 17.00 -2.81 -6.77
N SER A 364 18.07 -2.41 -7.47
CA SER A 364 19.06 -1.44 -6.97
C SER A 364 18.48 -0.04 -6.77
N VAL A 365 17.68 0.46 -7.73
CA VAL A 365 17.10 1.80 -7.66
C VAL A 365 15.95 1.85 -6.66
N SER A 366 15.15 0.78 -6.58
CA SER A 366 14.10 0.66 -5.55
C SER A 366 14.67 0.66 -4.14
N ASP A 367 15.82 0.02 -3.93
CA ASP A 367 16.52 0.04 -2.65
C ASP A 367 16.99 1.46 -2.27
N GLU A 368 17.52 2.20 -3.24
CA GLU A 368 17.89 3.60 -3.04
C GLU A 368 16.66 4.46 -2.71
N ALA A 369 15.54 4.23 -3.39
CA ALA A 369 14.30 4.97 -3.17
C ALA A 369 13.74 4.72 -1.76
N VAL A 370 13.61 3.45 -1.35
CA VAL A 370 13.13 3.07 -0.02
C VAL A 370 14.08 3.58 1.07
N ALA A 371 15.39 3.51 0.87
CA ALA A 371 16.39 4.01 1.80
C ALA A 371 16.51 5.54 1.82
N HIS A 372 15.89 6.26 0.87
CA HIS A 372 16.05 7.70 0.75
C HIS A 372 15.56 8.43 2.02
N PRO A 373 16.37 9.30 2.66
CA PRO A 373 16.04 9.85 3.99
C PRO A 373 14.80 10.75 3.99
N ARG A 374 14.48 11.37 2.85
CA ARG A 374 13.29 12.22 2.65
C ARG A 374 12.18 11.52 1.86
N GLY A 375 12.36 10.23 1.53
CA GLY A 375 11.40 9.46 0.74
C GLY A 375 10.30 8.86 1.60
N PHE A 376 9.11 8.75 1.04
CA PHE A 376 7.95 8.08 1.64
C PHE A 376 7.70 6.69 1.05
N TRP A 377 8.66 6.14 0.31
CA TRP A 377 8.57 4.76 -0.18
C TRP A 377 8.80 3.77 0.95
N ASP A 378 7.91 2.82 1.06
CA ASP A 378 7.94 1.75 2.04
C ASP A 378 8.56 0.47 1.47
N PRO A 379 9.12 -0.41 2.31
CA PRO A 379 9.68 -1.68 1.86
C PRO A 379 8.62 -2.54 1.16
N TYR A 380 8.91 -3.00 -0.06
CA TYR A 380 8.00 -3.81 -0.88
C TYR A 380 8.66 -5.02 -1.55
N ARG A 381 9.99 -5.12 -1.46
CA ARG A 381 10.76 -6.27 -1.91
C ARG A 381 11.25 -7.07 -0.71
N VAL A 382 11.12 -8.40 -0.78
CA VAL A 382 11.47 -9.29 0.34
C VAL A 382 12.96 -9.28 0.68
N ASP A 383 13.82 -8.95 -0.27
CA ASP A 383 15.27 -8.82 -0.11
C ASP A 383 15.69 -7.52 0.59
N GLN A 384 14.81 -6.52 0.67
CA GLN A 384 15.06 -5.23 1.33
C GLN A 384 15.34 -5.33 2.83
N ILE A 385 14.93 -6.43 3.48
CA ILE A 385 15.29 -6.71 4.89
C ILE A 385 16.82 -6.81 5.08
N ASN A 386 17.56 -7.15 4.04
CA ASN A 386 19.01 -7.29 4.10
C ASN A 386 19.75 -5.99 3.78
N ASN A 387 19.05 -4.92 3.39
CA ASN A 387 19.65 -3.65 3.05
C ASN A 387 19.91 -2.81 4.32
N PRO A 388 21.19 -2.57 4.70
CA PRO A 388 21.51 -1.90 5.96
C PRO A 388 21.01 -0.45 6.02
N LYS A 389 20.87 0.24 4.88
CA LYS A 389 20.35 1.61 4.84
C LYS A 389 18.84 1.63 5.11
N ILE A 390 18.10 0.66 4.57
CA ILE A 390 16.66 0.51 4.82
C ILE A 390 16.45 0.13 6.28
N VAL A 391 17.21 -0.85 6.79
CA VAL A 391 17.15 -1.25 8.20
C VAL A 391 17.52 -0.09 9.13
N SER A 392 18.50 0.74 8.78
CA SER A 392 18.85 1.93 9.54
C SER A 392 17.74 3.00 9.56
N LYS A 393 17.03 3.18 8.43
CA LYS A 393 15.93 4.15 8.33
C LYS A 393 14.70 3.74 9.12
N PHE A 394 14.32 2.47 9.05
CA PHE A 394 13.03 1.98 9.55
C PHE A 394 13.13 1.17 10.85
N GLY A 395 14.30 0.60 11.15
CA GLY A 395 14.49 -0.39 12.21
C GLY A 395 14.25 -1.83 11.71
N ALA A 396 15.08 -2.77 12.17
CA ALA A 396 15.03 -4.17 11.71
C ALA A 396 13.67 -4.84 12.01
N GLU A 397 13.13 -4.63 13.20
CA GLU A 397 11.82 -5.19 13.61
C GLU A 397 10.69 -4.66 12.74
N MET A 398 10.72 -3.36 12.39
CA MET A 398 9.69 -2.79 11.53
C MET A 398 9.77 -3.38 10.12
N VAL A 399 10.96 -3.45 9.52
CA VAL A 399 11.12 -4.04 8.16
C VAL A 399 10.65 -5.49 8.16
N LYS A 400 11.04 -6.28 9.18
CA LYS A 400 10.59 -7.66 9.33
C LYS A 400 9.07 -7.77 9.45
N THR A 401 8.47 -6.99 10.35
CA THR A 401 7.01 -7.00 10.57
C THR A 401 6.27 -6.55 9.32
N THR A 402 6.75 -5.52 8.63
CA THR A 402 6.19 -5.04 7.36
C THR A 402 6.15 -6.16 6.32
N LEU A 403 7.29 -6.81 6.08
CA LEU A 403 7.37 -7.89 5.10
C LEU A 403 6.56 -9.13 5.51
N GLU A 404 6.51 -9.45 6.81
CA GLU A 404 5.66 -10.52 7.31
C GLU A 404 4.17 -10.20 7.13
N ASN A 405 3.77 -8.96 7.37
CA ASN A 405 2.41 -8.49 7.23
C ASN A 405 1.89 -8.58 5.78
N THR A 406 2.80 -8.55 4.78
CA THR A 406 2.42 -8.74 3.36
C THR A 406 1.78 -10.10 3.07
N LYS A 407 2.01 -11.12 3.91
CA LYS A 407 1.33 -12.42 3.83
C LYS A 407 -0.19 -12.32 4.02
N TYR A 408 -0.61 -11.26 4.70
CA TYR A 408 -2.01 -10.95 4.99
C TYR A 408 -2.52 -9.78 4.15
N ALA A 409 -1.73 -9.31 3.18
CA ALA A 409 -2.11 -8.22 2.31
C ALA A 409 -3.30 -8.64 1.43
N ALA A 410 -4.41 -7.96 1.62
CA ALA A 410 -5.61 -8.13 0.82
C ALA A 410 -5.74 -6.93 -0.12
N SER A 411 -5.89 -7.16 -1.41
CA SER A 411 -6.10 -6.08 -2.37
C SER A 411 -7.38 -5.30 -2.06
N LEU A 412 -7.38 -4.02 -2.38
CA LEU A 412 -8.62 -3.26 -2.55
C LEU A 412 -9.31 -3.71 -3.84
N LEU A 413 -10.52 -3.22 -4.11
CA LEU A 413 -11.26 -3.62 -5.31
C LEU A 413 -10.48 -3.28 -6.59
N MET A 414 -10.07 -4.29 -7.32
CA MET A 414 -9.41 -4.18 -8.63
C MET A 414 -10.43 -4.34 -9.76
N LEU A 415 -11.45 -3.47 -9.76
CA LEU A 415 -12.59 -3.50 -10.66
C LEU A 415 -12.78 -2.13 -11.31
N GLU A 416 -13.27 -2.09 -12.54
CA GLU A 416 -13.71 -0.85 -13.15
C GLU A 416 -14.88 -0.26 -12.34
N GLY A 417 -14.90 1.07 -12.20
CA GLY A 417 -15.83 1.78 -11.33
C GLY A 417 -15.42 1.81 -9.85
N ASN A 418 -14.20 1.39 -9.50
CA ASN A 418 -13.77 1.28 -8.11
C ASN A 418 -13.83 2.62 -7.36
N TYR A 419 -13.54 3.72 -8.04
CA TYR A 419 -13.63 5.05 -7.43
C TYR A 419 -15.05 5.35 -6.93
N GLU A 420 -16.08 4.99 -7.71
CA GLU A 420 -17.47 5.18 -7.31
C GLU A 420 -17.89 4.19 -6.20
N TYR A 421 -17.42 2.94 -6.23
CA TYR A 421 -17.63 1.99 -5.13
C TYR A 421 -17.08 2.56 -3.81
N PHE A 422 -15.86 3.08 -3.82
CA PHE A 422 -15.20 3.64 -2.63
C PHE A 422 -15.87 4.92 -2.15
N LYS A 423 -16.23 5.82 -3.05
CA LYS A 423 -16.93 7.07 -2.73
C LYS A 423 -18.30 6.81 -2.06
N ILE A 424 -19.06 5.84 -2.58
CA ILE A 424 -20.33 5.43 -1.98
C ILE A 424 -20.09 4.89 -0.57
N LEU A 425 -19.06 4.04 -0.38
CA LEU A 425 -18.71 3.51 0.93
C LEU A 425 -18.33 4.63 1.91
N ASP A 426 -17.38 5.48 1.55
CA ASP A 426 -16.84 6.54 2.40
C ASP A 426 -17.91 7.54 2.84
N ASN A 427 -18.76 7.98 1.92
CA ASN A 427 -19.85 8.90 2.23
C ASN A 427 -20.83 8.31 3.26
N ASN A 428 -21.18 7.04 3.10
CA ASN A 428 -22.09 6.37 4.03
C ASN A 428 -21.44 6.06 5.39
N LEU A 429 -20.14 5.74 5.40
CA LEU A 429 -19.40 5.59 6.65
C LEU A 429 -19.30 6.91 7.40
N ALA A 430 -19.05 8.03 6.70
CA ALA A 430 -19.06 9.38 7.29
C ALA A 430 -20.43 9.73 7.89
N ASP A 431 -21.51 9.42 7.20
CA ASP A 431 -22.87 9.63 7.72
C ASP A 431 -23.12 8.83 9.01
N VAL A 432 -22.64 7.58 9.10
CA VAL A 432 -22.77 6.79 10.34
C VAL A 432 -21.91 7.36 11.46
N MET A 433 -20.66 7.74 11.19
CA MET A 433 -19.78 8.35 12.20
C MET A 433 -20.32 9.66 12.75
N ASN A 434 -21.09 10.41 11.94
CA ASN A 434 -21.74 11.66 12.33
C ASN A 434 -23.17 11.45 12.89
N ASN A 435 -23.63 10.21 13.08
CA ASN A 435 -24.97 9.84 13.53
C ASN A 435 -26.12 10.37 12.62
N ASN A 436 -25.85 10.63 11.34
CA ASN A 436 -26.84 11.07 10.36
C ASN A 436 -27.72 9.90 9.87
N ILE A 437 -27.20 8.67 9.96
CA ILE A 437 -27.87 7.44 9.51
C ILE A 437 -27.45 6.27 10.39
N THR A 438 -28.32 5.26 10.51
CA THR A 438 -27.97 4.01 11.20
C THR A 438 -27.06 3.13 10.34
N PRO A 439 -26.26 2.22 10.93
CA PRO A 439 -25.46 1.26 10.18
C PRO A 439 -26.28 0.43 9.17
N GLU A 440 -27.51 0.04 9.52
CA GLU A 440 -28.44 -0.68 8.64
C GLU A 440 -28.92 0.20 7.47
N GLY A 441 -29.15 1.48 7.74
CA GLY A 441 -29.51 2.46 6.71
C GLY A 441 -28.36 2.69 5.73
N ALA A 442 -27.13 2.83 6.24
CA ALA A 442 -25.93 2.96 5.44
C ALA A 442 -25.69 1.71 4.57
N ALA A 443 -25.81 0.50 5.16
CA ALA A 443 -25.66 -0.75 4.44
C ALA A 443 -26.61 -0.84 3.23
N ARG A 444 -27.88 -0.48 3.39
CA ARG A 444 -28.85 -0.45 2.27
C ARG A 444 -28.50 0.56 1.19
N ARG A 445 -28.03 1.75 1.58
CA ARG A 445 -27.59 2.77 0.60
C ARG A 445 -26.35 2.32 -0.16
N ILE A 446 -25.37 1.71 0.53
CA ILE A 446 -24.17 1.16 -0.08
C ILE A 446 -24.54 0.04 -1.05
N GLU A 447 -25.38 -0.91 -0.65
CA GLU A 447 -25.84 -2.01 -1.51
C GLU A 447 -26.51 -1.51 -2.80
N ALA A 448 -27.42 -0.54 -2.68
CA ALA A 448 -28.09 0.06 -3.83
C ALA A 448 -27.11 0.77 -4.76
N GLY A 449 -26.22 1.57 -4.21
CA GLY A 449 -25.20 2.28 -4.96
C GLY A 449 -24.20 1.33 -5.65
N TRP A 450 -23.71 0.32 -4.94
CA TRP A 450 -22.79 -0.65 -5.51
C TRP A 450 -23.42 -1.50 -6.61
N ASN A 451 -24.69 -1.91 -6.44
CA ASN A 451 -25.42 -2.59 -7.51
C ASN A 451 -25.60 -1.70 -8.74
N LYS A 452 -25.83 -0.40 -8.55
CA LYS A 452 -25.91 0.55 -9.67
C LYS A 452 -24.57 0.63 -10.41
N VAL A 453 -23.44 0.83 -9.71
CA VAL A 453 -22.10 0.87 -10.33
C VAL A 453 -21.84 -0.43 -11.10
N THR A 454 -22.09 -1.61 -10.48
CA THR A 454 -21.90 -2.92 -11.14
C THR A 454 -22.69 -3.01 -12.45
N ASN A 455 -23.93 -2.48 -12.50
CA ASN A 455 -24.77 -2.51 -13.70
C ASN A 455 -24.29 -1.51 -14.75
N ASP A 456 -23.93 -0.28 -14.34
CA ASP A 456 -23.51 0.79 -15.25
C ASP A 456 -22.19 0.43 -15.97
N VAL A 457 -21.26 -0.23 -15.28
CA VAL A 457 -19.98 -0.70 -15.86
C VAL A 457 -20.17 -1.98 -16.71
N GLY A 458 -21.20 -2.77 -16.44
CA GLY A 458 -21.47 -4.03 -17.13
C GLY A 458 -21.30 -5.24 -16.22
N ARG A 459 -22.40 -5.67 -15.58
CA ARG A 459 -22.43 -6.71 -14.54
C ARG A 459 -21.74 -8.01 -14.94
N GLU A 460 -21.97 -8.51 -16.16
CA GLU A 460 -21.37 -9.77 -16.61
C GLU A 460 -19.85 -9.72 -16.65
N ASN A 461 -19.29 -8.64 -17.16
CA ASN A 461 -17.85 -8.42 -17.18
C ASN A 461 -17.29 -8.25 -15.78
N GLN A 462 -17.96 -7.49 -14.91
CA GLN A 462 -17.59 -7.32 -13.51
C GLN A 462 -17.54 -8.67 -12.76
N ILE A 463 -18.56 -9.53 -12.94
CA ILE A 463 -18.61 -10.88 -12.36
C ILE A 463 -17.39 -11.71 -12.82
N LYS A 464 -17.07 -11.67 -14.12
CA LYS A 464 -15.94 -12.40 -14.69
C LYS A 464 -14.61 -11.94 -14.05
N ILE A 465 -14.37 -10.62 -13.99
CA ILE A 465 -13.13 -10.03 -13.43
C ILE A 465 -13.06 -10.33 -11.93
N TRP A 466 -14.17 -10.14 -11.20
CA TRP A 466 -14.27 -10.42 -9.77
C TRP A 466 -13.92 -11.88 -9.43
N ARG A 467 -14.54 -12.85 -10.11
CA ARG A 467 -14.26 -14.28 -9.91
C ARG A 467 -12.80 -14.60 -10.19
N LYS A 468 -12.24 -14.10 -11.28
CA LYS A 468 -10.83 -14.28 -11.63
C LYS A 468 -9.90 -13.69 -10.55
N GLY A 469 -10.22 -12.51 -10.03
CA GLY A 469 -9.48 -11.88 -8.94
C GLY A 469 -9.50 -12.72 -7.67
N VAL A 470 -10.68 -13.22 -7.26
CA VAL A 470 -10.82 -14.09 -6.08
C VAL A 470 -10.08 -15.43 -6.27
N GLU A 471 -10.20 -16.05 -7.43
CA GLU A 471 -9.50 -17.30 -7.76
C GLU A 471 -7.98 -17.14 -7.76
N SER A 472 -7.47 -15.99 -8.21
CA SER A 472 -6.02 -15.68 -8.18
C SER A 472 -5.47 -15.42 -6.78
N GLY A 473 -6.33 -15.23 -5.77
CA GLY A 473 -5.95 -15.02 -4.37
C GLY A 473 -5.61 -13.57 -4.02
N ILE A 474 -5.83 -12.59 -4.90
CA ILE A 474 -5.50 -11.17 -4.61
C ILE A 474 -6.32 -10.58 -3.46
N TYR A 475 -7.46 -11.16 -3.12
CA TYR A 475 -8.32 -10.74 -2.01
C TYR A 475 -8.16 -11.61 -0.76
N LEU A 476 -7.27 -12.61 -0.77
CA LEU A 476 -7.03 -13.63 0.25
C LEU A 476 -8.21 -14.56 0.54
N ASP A 477 -9.44 -14.07 0.51
CA ASP A 477 -10.64 -14.84 0.74
C ASP A 477 -11.07 -15.58 -0.52
N LYS A 478 -11.82 -16.67 -0.31
CA LYS A 478 -12.47 -17.44 -1.37
C LYS A 478 -13.99 -17.39 -1.19
N PHE A 479 -14.70 -17.73 -2.26
CA PHE A 479 -16.17 -17.86 -2.20
C PHE A 479 -16.60 -19.00 -1.30
#